data_a52f04d7c6c3441a204fee63681040b7
#
_entry.id   a52f04d7c6c3441a204fee63681040b7
#
_cell.length_a   1.000
_cell.length_b   1.000
_cell.length_c   1.000
_cell.angle_alpha   90.00
_cell.angle_beta   90.00
_cell.angle_gamma   90.00
#
_symmetry.space_group_name_H-M   'P 1'
#
loop_
_entity.id
_entity.type
_entity.pdbx_description
1 polymer ?
#
loop_
_entity_poly.entity_id
_entity_poly.type
_entity_poly.pdbx_seq_one_letter_code
_entity_poly.pdbx_strand_id
1 'polypeptide(L)'
;TGKGDSGLHMKLPPVLSRTVVTIGLGWAGFTLVIYSIIVYGSFVEMWGLNNNLTVKHYVTAFSVAFDEDGIRWTGSAWNSFGTTFMIAAIAAPLTAAIGLVTAYLLTRHNFTGKNAFEFGTMLSFAIPGTVIGVSYILAFNVPPIEITGTGIILVVSFIFRNMPVGVRSGVAAMAQIDKSLDESSMTLGANSFHTFRKIVLPLLRPAILAALVFSFAVSYTHLRAHETP
;
A
#
# COMPACT_ATOMS: atom_id res chain seq x y z
N THR A 1 7.01 -24.92 -20.84
CA THR A 1 8.36 -25.40 -20.49
C THR A 1 9.04 -24.28 -19.71
N GLY A 2 8.86 -24.28 -18.38
CA GLY A 2 9.58 -23.38 -17.50
C GLY A 2 11.07 -23.76 -17.49
N LYS A 3 11.85 -23.10 -18.32
CA LYS A 3 13.27 -22.95 -18.07
C LYS A 3 13.41 -21.99 -16.89
N GLY A 4 13.23 -22.52 -15.69
CA GLY A 4 13.83 -21.91 -14.53
C GLY A 4 15.32 -21.88 -14.79
N ASP A 5 15.85 -20.68 -14.93
CA ASP A 5 17.27 -20.45 -14.92
C ASP A 5 17.77 -21.07 -13.61
N SER A 6 18.43 -22.25 -13.73
CA SER A 6 19.06 -22.91 -12.60
C SER A 6 20.18 -21.95 -12.20
N GLY A 7 19.84 -21.05 -11.24
CA GLY A 7 20.67 -19.94 -10.85
C GLY A 7 22.06 -20.38 -10.47
N LEU A 8 22.94 -20.42 -11.42
CA LEU A 8 24.35 -20.25 -11.19
C LEU A 8 24.51 -18.82 -10.66
N HIS A 9 24.43 -18.73 -9.32
CA HIS A 9 24.76 -17.48 -8.64
C HIS A 9 26.16 -17.07 -9.10
N MET A 10 26.23 -16.11 -10.02
CA MET A 10 27.50 -15.54 -10.42
C MET A 10 28.15 -14.98 -9.17
N LYS A 11 29.24 -15.60 -8.74
CA LYS A 11 30.03 -15.11 -7.61
C LYS A 11 30.61 -13.73 -8.00
N LEU A 12 30.15 -12.71 -7.32
CA LEU A 12 30.67 -11.36 -7.47
C LEU A 12 32.20 -11.36 -7.17
N PRO A 13 32.97 -10.59 -7.90
CA PRO A 13 34.38 -10.37 -7.55
C PRO A 13 34.49 -9.94 -6.08
N PRO A 14 35.51 -10.44 -5.33
CA PRO A 14 35.58 -10.22 -3.86
C PRO A 14 35.64 -8.74 -3.48
N VAL A 15 36.23 -7.91 -4.32
CA VAL A 15 36.29 -6.45 -4.10
C VAL A 15 34.88 -5.85 -4.17
N LEU A 16 34.13 -6.16 -5.24
CA LEU A 16 32.77 -5.65 -5.45
C LEU A 16 31.82 -6.15 -4.34
N SER A 17 31.94 -7.43 -3.95
CA SER A 17 31.17 -8.01 -2.86
C SER A 17 31.42 -7.27 -1.55
N ARG A 18 32.68 -7.03 -1.19
CA ARG A 18 33.05 -6.28 0.03
C ARG A 18 32.52 -4.84 0.00
N THR A 19 32.65 -4.15 -1.13
CA THR A 19 32.14 -2.77 -1.28
C THR A 19 30.63 -2.71 -1.09
N VAL A 20 29.88 -3.60 -1.74
CA VAL A 20 28.42 -3.64 -1.60
C VAL A 20 27.99 -3.96 -0.17
N VAL A 21 28.67 -4.93 0.47
CA VAL A 21 28.38 -5.28 1.88
C VAL A 21 28.71 -4.11 2.81
N THR A 22 29.85 -3.43 2.62
CA THR A 22 30.24 -2.29 3.46
C THR A 22 29.24 -1.14 3.35
N ILE A 23 28.82 -0.79 2.12
CA ILE A 23 27.78 0.23 1.90
C ILE A 23 26.47 -0.19 2.51
N GLY A 24 26.06 -1.45 2.32
CA GLY A 24 24.81 -1.99 2.88
C GLY A 24 24.81 -2.00 4.41
N LEU A 25 25.91 -2.41 5.04
CA LEU A 25 26.06 -2.37 6.50
C LEU A 25 26.08 -0.92 7.03
N GLY A 26 26.74 0.01 6.33
CA GLY A 26 26.74 1.42 6.68
C GLY A 26 25.32 2.00 6.65
N TRP A 27 24.56 1.71 5.59
CA TRP A 27 23.17 2.13 5.48
C TRP A 27 22.27 1.48 6.56
N ALA A 28 22.43 0.20 6.82
CA ALA A 28 21.70 -0.50 7.88
C ALA A 28 22.02 0.08 9.26
N GLY A 29 23.31 0.35 9.54
CA GLY A 29 23.74 1.00 10.78
C GLY A 29 23.13 2.39 10.94
N PHE A 30 23.15 3.22 9.91
CA PHE A 30 22.50 4.53 9.90
C PHE A 30 20.99 4.42 10.21
N THR A 31 20.31 3.49 9.55
CA THR A 31 18.88 3.24 9.77
C THR A 31 18.61 2.81 11.23
N LEU A 32 19.41 1.90 11.76
CA LEU A 32 19.30 1.46 13.16
C LEU A 32 19.49 2.60 14.15
N VAL A 33 20.46 3.51 13.91
CA VAL A 33 20.65 4.70 14.74
C VAL A 33 19.41 5.58 14.74
N ILE A 34 18.82 5.86 13.57
CA ILE A 34 17.59 6.66 13.50
C ILE A 34 16.46 6.01 14.30
N TYR A 35 16.21 4.71 14.09
CA TYR A 35 15.16 4.02 14.84
C TYR A 35 15.45 4.00 16.36
N SER A 36 16.71 3.82 16.76
CA SER A 36 17.09 3.87 18.18
C SER A 36 16.82 5.24 18.79
N ILE A 37 17.09 6.32 18.04
CA ILE A 37 16.79 7.69 18.45
C ILE A 37 15.29 7.91 18.61
N ILE A 38 14.48 7.42 17.69
CA ILE A 38 13.01 7.53 17.75
C ILE A 38 12.49 6.76 18.99
N VAL A 39 12.94 5.52 19.18
CA VAL A 39 12.55 4.71 20.36
C VAL A 39 12.97 5.39 21.65
N TYR A 40 14.22 5.85 21.75
CA TYR A 40 14.68 6.57 22.94
C TYR A 40 13.85 7.85 23.18
N GLY A 41 13.61 8.65 22.13
CA GLY A 41 12.81 9.87 22.20
C GLY A 41 11.38 9.64 22.68
N SER A 42 10.79 8.47 22.37
CA SER A 42 9.45 8.11 22.83
C SER A 42 9.37 7.84 24.36
N PHE A 43 10.50 7.57 24.98
CA PHE A 43 10.60 7.37 26.45
C PHE A 43 11.17 8.58 27.18
N VAL A 44 11.37 9.72 26.54
CA VAL A 44 11.92 10.93 27.15
C VAL A 44 10.81 11.97 27.30
N GLU A 45 10.80 12.69 28.43
CA GLU A 45 9.74 13.66 28.75
C GLU A 45 9.68 14.82 27.76
N MET A 46 10.85 15.36 27.40
CA MET A 46 10.97 16.39 26.36
C MET A 46 12.35 16.32 25.73
N TRP A 47 12.41 15.85 24.49
CA TRP A 47 13.67 15.67 23.77
C TRP A 47 14.50 16.95 23.71
N GLY A 48 15.75 16.86 24.15
CA GLY A 48 16.70 17.97 24.13
C GLY A 48 16.57 18.98 25.27
N LEU A 49 15.49 18.98 26.03
CA LEU A 49 15.26 19.86 27.17
C LEU A 49 15.26 19.11 28.50
N ASN A 50 14.49 18.06 28.58
CA ASN A 50 14.41 17.20 29.77
C ASN A 50 14.46 15.73 29.34
N ASN A 51 15.62 15.11 29.53
CA ASN A 51 15.89 13.73 29.11
C ASN A 51 15.52 12.67 30.19
N ASN A 52 14.70 13.03 31.17
CA ASN A 52 14.19 12.07 32.15
C ASN A 52 13.34 11.02 31.44
N LEU A 53 13.57 9.76 31.77
CA LEU A 53 12.80 8.65 31.22
C LEU A 53 11.37 8.66 31.76
N THR A 54 10.41 8.57 30.88
CA THR A 54 8.99 8.57 31.22
C THR A 54 8.20 7.65 30.28
N VAL A 55 7.10 7.10 30.76
CA VAL A 55 6.09 6.39 29.97
C VAL A 55 4.81 7.22 29.79
N LYS A 56 4.84 8.49 30.21
CA LYS A 56 3.68 9.39 30.22
C LYS A 56 3.01 9.48 28.84
N HIS A 57 3.78 9.58 27.77
CA HIS A 57 3.27 9.66 26.40
C HIS A 57 2.41 8.44 26.05
N TYR A 58 2.85 7.24 26.43
CA TYR A 58 2.10 6.00 26.18
C TYR A 58 0.84 5.92 27.06
N VAL A 59 0.96 6.27 28.34
CA VAL A 59 -0.18 6.26 29.26
C VAL A 59 -1.25 7.24 28.80
N THR A 60 -0.89 8.44 28.40
CA THR A 60 -1.85 9.44 27.91
C THR A 60 -2.46 9.05 26.57
N ALA A 61 -1.63 8.55 25.64
CA ALA A 61 -2.11 8.16 24.31
C ALA A 61 -3.03 6.93 24.33
N PHE A 62 -2.76 5.95 25.20
CA PHE A 62 -3.49 4.69 25.31
C PHE A 62 -4.28 4.56 26.61
N SER A 63 -4.69 5.66 27.24
CA SER A 63 -5.47 5.63 28.46
C SER A 63 -6.80 4.91 28.27
N VAL A 64 -7.19 4.15 29.30
CA VAL A 64 -8.45 3.43 29.41
C VAL A 64 -9.10 3.82 30.72
N ALA A 65 -10.32 4.32 30.70
CA ALA A 65 -11.11 4.61 31.88
C ALA A 65 -12.08 3.45 32.16
N PHE A 66 -12.25 3.15 33.43
CA PHE A 66 -13.22 2.16 33.91
C PHE A 66 -14.34 2.93 34.63
N ASP A 67 -15.47 3.10 33.98
CA ASP A 67 -16.65 3.75 34.55
C ASP A 67 -17.73 2.71 34.86
N GLU A 68 -18.80 3.14 35.51
CA GLU A 68 -19.98 2.29 35.85
C GLU A 68 -20.63 1.70 34.59
N ASP A 69 -20.48 2.39 33.41
CA ASP A 69 -20.97 1.93 32.12
C ASP A 69 -20.00 0.95 31.39
N GLY A 70 -18.83 0.64 31.99
CA GLY A 70 -17.85 -0.28 31.43
C GLY A 70 -16.50 0.35 31.06
N ILE A 71 -15.83 -0.27 30.11
CA ILE A 71 -14.49 0.13 29.65
C ILE A 71 -14.60 1.20 28.58
N ARG A 72 -14.02 2.38 28.83
CA ARG A 72 -13.92 3.47 27.83
C ARG A 72 -12.46 3.66 27.37
N TRP A 73 -12.28 3.69 26.09
CA TRP A 73 -10.99 3.98 25.43
C TRP A 73 -10.85 5.49 25.32
N THR A 74 -10.23 6.13 26.29
CA THR A 74 -10.17 7.60 26.40
C THR A 74 -8.92 8.21 25.76
N GLY A 75 -7.91 7.40 25.45
CA GLY A 75 -6.69 7.87 24.81
C GLY A 75 -6.90 8.28 23.35
N SER A 76 -6.26 9.37 22.94
CA SER A 76 -6.33 9.88 21.56
C SER A 76 -5.85 8.87 20.51
N ALA A 77 -4.88 8.02 20.87
CA ALA A 77 -4.34 7.00 19.97
C ALA A 77 -5.36 5.94 19.54
N TRP A 78 -6.36 5.64 20.38
CA TRP A 78 -7.38 4.65 20.04
C TRP A 78 -8.27 5.11 18.88
N ASN A 79 -8.71 6.37 18.92
CA ASN A 79 -9.53 6.93 17.84
C ASN A 79 -8.75 7.01 16.52
N SER A 80 -7.52 7.51 16.58
CA SER A 80 -6.62 7.58 15.42
C SER A 80 -6.33 6.17 14.87
N PHE A 81 -6.05 5.20 15.75
CA PHE A 81 -5.85 3.81 15.34
C PHE A 81 -7.08 3.25 14.63
N GLY A 82 -8.26 3.40 15.23
CA GLY A 82 -9.52 2.89 14.69
C GLY A 82 -9.84 3.49 13.32
N THR A 83 -9.74 4.81 13.18
CA THR A 83 -9.99 5.54 11.94
C THR A 83 -9.01 5.12 10.84
N THR A 84 -7.71 5.12 11.16
CA THR A 84 -6.65 4.74 10.23
C THR A 84 -6.79 3.30 9.78
N PHE A 85 -7.06 2.39 10.71
CA PHE A 85 -7.28 0.97 10.42
C PHE A 85 -8.50 0.76 9.52
N MET A 86 -9.63 1.42 9.82
CA MET A 86 -10.86 1.31 9.05
C MET A 86 -10.66 1.81 7.60
N ILE A 87 -10.06 2.98 7.43
CA ILE A 87 -9.79 3.54 6.09
C ILE A 87 -8.85 2.63 5.30
N ALA A 88 -7.77 2.15 5.92
CA ALA A 88 -6.83 1.24 5.27
C ALA A 88 -7.48 -0.10 4.91
N ALA A 89 -8.31 -0.66 5.80
CA ALA A 89 -9.02 -1.92 5.59
C ALA A 89 -10.06 -1.84 4.46
N ILE A 90 -10.65 -0.67 4.21
CA ILE A 90 -11.57 -0.44 3.10
C ILE A 90 -10.80 -0.13 1.81
N ALA A 91 -9.79 0.76 1.88
CA ALA A 91 -9.04 1.18 0.71
C ALA A 91 -8.23 0.06 0.08
N ALA A 92 -7.59 -0.81 0.88
CA ALA A 92 -6.70 -1.84 0.37
C ALA A 92 -7.40 -2.87 -0.55
N PRO A 93 -8.53 -3.51 -0.19
CA PRO A 93 -9.20 -4.46 -1.06
C PRO A 93 -9.77 -3.78 -2.31
N LEU A 94 -10.27 -2.56 -2.21
CA LEU A 94 -10.76 -1.80 -3.37
C LEU A 94 -9.60 -1.47 -4.34
N THR A 95 -8.46 -1.03 -3.81
CA THR A 95 -7.24 -0.79 -4.60
C THR A 95 -6.78 -2.06 -5.31
N ALA A 96 -6.71 -3.18 -4.59
CA ALA A 96 -6.31 -4.45 -5.17
C ALA A 96 -7.28 -4.92 -6.26
N ALA A 97 -8.58 -4.81 -6.03
CA ALA A 97 -9.60 -5.18 -7.01
C ALA A 97 -9.51 -4.33 -8.28
N ILE A 98 -9.46 -2.99 -8.13
CA ILE A 98 -9.36 -2.07 -9.28
C ILE A 98 -8.03 -2.28 -10.01
N GLY A 99 -6.92 -2.40 -9.29
CA GLY A 99 -5.59 -2.65 -9.88
C GLY A 99 -5.54 -3.94 -10.69
N LEU A 100 -6.13 -5.03 -10.18
CA LEU A 100 -6.17 -6.32 -10.87
C LEU A 100 -7.10 -6.32 -12.08
N VAL A 101 -8.28 -5.71 -11.97
CA VAL A 101 -9.19 -5.56 -13.12
C VAL A 101 -8.51 -4.74 -14.21
N THR A 102 -7.84 -3.66 -13.84
CA THR A 102 -7.06 -2.83 -14.77
C THR A 102 -5.93 -3.64 -15.42
N ALA A 103 -5.18 -4.43 -14.64
CA ALA A 103 -4.13 -5.31 -15.16
C ALA A 103 -4.70 -6.36 -16.14
N TYR A 104 -5.86 -6.93 -15.82
CA TYR A 104 -6.55 -7.88 -16.70
C TYR A 104 -6.93 -7.22 -18.03
N LEU A 105 -7.53 -6.04 -18.01
CA LEU A 105 -7.89 -5.29 -19.21
C LEU A 105 -6.64 -4.96 -20.04
N LEU A 106 -5.58 -4.49 -19.41
CA LEU A 106 -4.33 -4.14 -20.08
C LEU A 106 -3.62 -5.35 -20.69
N THR A 107 -3.74 -6.54 -20.12
CA THR A 107 -3.01 -7.73 -20.61
C THR A 107 -3.81 -8.58 -21.59
N ARG A 108 -5.12 -8.66 -21.42
CA ARG A 108 -5.98 -9.56 -22.21
C ARG A 108 -6.76 -8.87 -23.30
N HIS A 109 -6.97 -7.55 -23.22
CA HIS A 109 -7.73 -6.81 -24.20
C HIS A 109 -6.87 -5.79 -24.96
N ASN A 110 -7.17 -5.62 -26.25
CA ASN A 110 -6.65 -4.56 -27.09
C ASN A 110 -7.78 -3.57 -27.39
N PHE A 111 -7.56 -2.32 -27.00
CA PHE A 111 -8.51 -1.24 -27.21
C PHE A 111 -7.79 0.05 -27.59
N THR A 112 -8.49 0.94 -28.29
CA THR A 112 -7.94 2.25 -28.65
C THR A 112 -7.68 3.07 -27.40
N GLY A 113 -6.47 3.63 -27.28
CA GLY A 113 -6.07 4.42 -26.11
C GLY A 113 -5.46 3.61 -24.97
N LYS A 114 -5.18 2.31 -25.14
CA LYS A 114 -4.58 1.44 -24.13
C LYS A 114 -3.32 2.03 -23.48
N ASN A 115 -2.40 2.56 -24.29
CA ASN A 115 -1.16 3.15 -23.79
C ASN A 115 -1.42 4.42 -22.96
N ALA A 116 -2.38 5.25 -23.38
CA ALA A 116 -2.77 6.44 -22.64
C ALA A 116 -3.44 6.06 -21.31
N PHE A 117 -4.27 5.02 -21.31
CA PHE A 117 -4.90 4.48 -20.09
C PHE A 117 -3.86 3.91 -19.13
N GLU A 118 -2.89 3.12 -19.64
CA GLU A 118 -1.78 2.60 -18.83
C GLU A 118 -0.95 3.73 -18.23
N PHE A 119 -0.57 4.73 -19.05
CA PHE A 119 0.13 5.92 -18.57
C PHE A 119 -0.67 6.66 -17.48
N GLY A 120 -1.96 6.87 -17.70
CA GLY A 120 -2.85 7.52 -16.73
C GLY A 120 -2.90 6.80 -15.38
N THR A 121 -2.92 5.46 -15.40
CA THR A 121 -2.89 4.68 -14.15
C THR A 121 -1.58 4.85 -13.37
N MET A 122 -0.48 5.14 -14.05
CA MET A 122 0.84 5.35 -13.41
C MET A 122 1.05 6.80 -12.96
N LEU A 123 0.27 7.74 -13.48
CA LEU A 123 0.48 9.18 -13.26
C LEU A 123 0.37 9.56 -11.77
N SER A 124 -0.46 8.86 -11.01
CA SER A 124 -0.64 9.11 -9.58
C SER A 124 0.64 8.93 -8.74
N PHE A 125 1.60 8.14 -9.22
CA PHE A 125 2.92 8.01 -8.57
C PHE A 125 3.85 9.18 -8.88
N ALA A 126 3.69 9.83 -10.03
CA ALA A 126 4.56 10.91 -10.45
C ALA A 126 4.19 12.25 -9.78
N ILE A 127 2.97 12.38 -9.26
CA ILE A 127 2.48 13.62 -8.67
C ILE A 127 2.78 13.62 -7.16
N PRO A 128 3.39 14.69 -6.59
CA PRO A 128 3.58 14.83 -5.15
C PRO A 128 2.26 14.73 -4.39
N GLY A 129 2.27 14.04 -3.25
CA GLY A 129 1.06 13.79 -2.46
C GLY A 129 0.32 15.07 -2.01
N THR A 130 1.07 16.12 -1.70
CA THR A 130 0.51 17.44 -1.35
C THR A 130 -0.29 18.05 -2.50
N VAL A 131 0.22 17.93 -3.74
CA VAL A 131 -0.47 18.43 -4.94
C VAL A 131 -1.75 17.64 -5.17
N ILE A 132 -1.70 16.32 -5.03
CA ILE A 132 -2.89 15.47 -5.12
C ILE A 132 -3.91 15.88 -4.05
N GLY A 133 -3.49 16.04 -2.78
CA GLY A 133 -4.38 16.41 -1.68
C GLY A 133 -5.11 17.74 -1.94
N VAL A 134 -4.37 18.78 -2.35
CA VAL A 134 -4.98 20.07 -2.72
C VAL A 134 -5.94 19.93 -3.90
N SER A 135 -5.55 19.16 -4.92
CA SER A 135 -6.41 18.93 -6.09
C SER A 135 -7.72 18.21 -5.72
N TYR A 136 -7.68 17.25 -4.81
CA TYR A 136 -8.89 16.58 -4.32
C TYR A 136 -9.80 17.53 -3.55
N ILE A 137 -9.24 18.39 -2.69
CA ILE A 137 -10.01 19.40 -1.98
C ILE A 137 -10.70 20.33 -2.98
N LEU A 138 -9.97 20.84 -3.97
CA LEU A 138 -10.52 21.73 -4.99
C LEU A 138 -11.60 21.05 -5.86
N ALA A 139 -11.40 19.79 -6.21
CA ALA A 139 -12.32 19.05 -7.08
C ALA A 139 -13.58 18.58 -6.35
N PHE A 140 -13.49 18.24 -5.07
CA PHE A 140 -14.55 17.60 -4.30
C PHE A 140 -15.11 18.47 -3.15
N ASN A 141 -14.88 19.78 -3.20
CA ASN A 141 -15.45 20.75 -2.25
C ASN A 141 -16.52 21.63 -2.90
N VAL A 142 -17.07 21.22 -4.03
CA VAL A 142 -18.09 21.96 -4.79
C VAL A 142 -19.26 21.03 -5.16
N PRO A 143 -20.51 21.57 -5.15
CA PRO A 143 -21.66 20.81 -5.66
C PRO A 143 -21.45 20.31 -7.09
N PRO A 144 -21.94 19.12 -7.46
CA PRO A 144 -22.81 18.23 -6.68
C PRO A 144 -22.07 17.19 -5.81
N ILE A 145 -20.75 17.18 -5.78
CA ILE A 145 -19.97 16.13 -5.10
C ILE A 145 -19.13 16.78 -3.98
N GLU A 146 -19.75 17.00 -2.83
CA GLU A 146 -19.09 17.52 -1.63
C GLU A 146 -18.71 16.38 -0.70
N ILE A 147 -17.51 15.80 -0.88
CA ILE A 147 -16.99 14.72 0.00
C ILE A 147 -15.76 15.15 0.80
N THR A 148 -15.35 16.42 0.67
CA THR A 148 -14.25 16.99 1.45
C THR A 148 -14.61 16.97 2.95
N GLY A 149 -13.67 16.56 3.80
CA GLY A 149 -13.90 16.37 5.24
C GLY A 149 -14.52 15.02 5.62
N THR A 150 -14.78 14.13 4.66
CA THR A 150 -15.28 12.78 4.94
C THR A 150 -14.18 11.74 4.78
N GLY A 151 -14.35 10.57 5.44
CA GLY A 151 -13.45 9.43 5.23
C GLY A 151 -13.46 8.89 3.79
N ILE A 152 -14.50 9.20 3.01
CA ILE A 152 -14.65 8.73 1.62
C ILE A 152 -13.55 9.32 0.73
N ILE A 153 -13.25 10.61 0.86
CA ILE A 153 -12.20 11.24 0.05
C ILE A 153 -10.83 10.61 0.31
N LEU A 154 -10.57 10.20 1.57
CA LEU A 154 -9.33 9.51 1.93
C LEU A 154 -9.25 8.13 1.29
N VAL A 155 -10.34 7.35 1.34
CA VAL A 155 -10.42 6.05 0.67
C VAL A 155 -10.19 6.19 -0.83
N VAL A 156 -10.86 7.14 -1.50
CA VAL A 156 -10.69 7.41 -2.93
C VAL A 156 -9.24 7.80 -3.25
N SER A 157 -8.67 8.71 -2.46
CA SER A 157 -7.28 9.15 -2.62
C SER A 157 -6.29 7.97 -2.51
N PHE A 158 -6.45 7.09 -1.51
CA PHE A 158 -5.58 5.93 -1.35
C PHE A 158 -5.77 4.88 -2.45
N ILE A 159 -6.99 4.69 -2.96
CA ILE A 159 -7.23 3.81 -4.11
C ILE A 159 -6.39 4.26 -5.30
N PHE A 160 -6.54 5.51 -5.72
CA PHE A 160 -5.83 6.02 -6.89
C PHE A 160 -4.30 6.08 -6.67
N ARG A 161 -3.87 6.47 -5.48
CA ARG A 161 -2.44 6.54 -5.15
C ARG A 161 -1.76 5.17 -5.17
N ASN A 162 -2.40 4.14 -4.64
CA ASN A 162 -1.81 2.80 -4.49
C ASN A 162 -2.11 1.87 -5.68
N MET A 163 -3.07 2.22 -6.55
CA MET A 163 -3.48 1.45 -7.71
C MET A 163 -2.31 1.05 -8.64
N PRO A 164 -1.31 1.91 -8.93
CA PRO A 164 -0.19 1.55 -9.79
C PRO A 164 0.56 0.28 -9.36
N VAL A 165 0.70 0.05 -8.06
CA VAL A 165 1.37 -1.17 -7.55
C VAL A 165 0.53 -2.41 -7.85
N GLY A 166 -0.79 -2.33 -7.63
CA GLY A 166 -1.73 -3.40 -7.98
C GLY A 166 -1.71 -3.71 -9.48
N VAL A 167 -1.71 -2.66 -10.33
CA VAL A 167 -1.62 -2.81 -11.79
C VAL A 167 -0.30 -3.47 -12.20
N ARG A 168 0.83 -3.00 -11.71
CA ARG A 168 2.16 -3.56 -12.04
C ARG A 168 2.32 -5.00 -11.59
N SER A 169 1.96 -5.32 -10.35
CA SER A 169 2.01 -6.70 -9.85
C SER A 169 1.06 -7.62 -10.62
N GLY A 170 -0.14 -7.13 -10.95
CA GLY A 170 -1.12 -7.85 -11.76
C GLY A 170 -0.61 -8.12 -13.18
N VAL A 171 -0.08 -7.11 -13.88
CA VAL A 171 0.50 -7.25 -15.23
C VAL A 171 1.64 -8.25 -15.22
N ALA A 172 2.57 -8.15 -14.26
CA ALA A 172 3.69 -9.07 -14.14
C ALA A 172 3.25 -10.52 -13.88
N ALA A 173 2.27 -10.72 -13.02
CA ALA A 173 1.72 -12.06 -12.75
C ALA A 173 0.95 -12.62 -13.97
N MET A 174 0.17 -11.78 -14.66
CA MET A 174 -0.55 -12.16 -15.86
C MET A 174 0.37 -12.54 -17.04
N ALA A 175 1.55 -11.92 -17.13
CA ALA A 175 2.54 -12.26 -18.14
C ALA A 175 3.10 -13.69 -17.97
N GLN A 176 2.98 -14.27 -16.77
CA GLN A 176 3.40 -15.65 -16.47
C GLN A 176 2.29 -16.67 -16.73
N ILE A 177 1.05 -16.23 -16.93
CA ILE A 177 -0.10 -17.09 -17.22
C ILE A 177 -0.25 -17.24 -18.73
N ASP A 178 -0.13 -18.48 -19.23
CA ASP A 178 -0.29 -18.77 -20.63
C ASP A 178 -1.72 -18.44 -21.10
N LYS A 179 -1.80 -17.75 -22.25
CA LYS A 179 -3.09 -17.38 -22.87
C LYS A 179 -3.89 -18.61 -23.31
N SER A 180 -3.24 -19.73 -23.55
CA SER A 180 -3.89 -20.98 -23.92
C SER A 180 -4.89 -21.48 -22.86
N LEU A 181 -4.69 -21.10 -21.59
CA LEU A 181 -5.66 -21.40 -20.52
C LEU A 181 -6.98 -20.66 -20.71
N ASP A 182 -6.93 -19.41 -21.16
CA ASP A 182 -8.13 -18.61 -21.47
C ASP A 182 -8.84 -19.19 -22.69
N GLU A 183 -8.08 -19.53 -23.76
CA GLU A 183 -8.60 -20.10 -24.99
C GLU A 183 -9.23 -21.48 -24.76
N SER A 184 -8.57 -22.34 -24.00
CA SER A 184 -9.10 -23.66 -23.64
C SER A 184 -10.39 -23.55 -22.83
N SER A 185 -10.47 -22.62 -21.91
CA SER A 185 -11.67 -22.36 -21.12
C SER A 185 -12.84 -21.93 -22.01
N MET A 186 -12.59 -21.01 -22.95
CA MET A 186 -13.59 -20.55 -23.91
C MET A 186 -14.06 -21.68 -24.84
N THR A 187 -13.16 -22.54 -25.28
CA THR A 187 -13.49 -23.72 -26.11
C THR A 187 -14.43 -24.69 -25.36
N LEU A 188 -14.27 -24.77 -24.03
CA LEU A 188 -15.16 -25.55 -23.15
C LEU A 188 -16.48 -24.83 -22.81
N GLY A 189 -16.78 -23.69 -23.47
CA GLY A 189 -18.02 -22.97 -23.30
C GLY A 189 -18.07 -22.00 -22.14
N ALA A 190 -16.94 -21.72 -21.47
CA ALA A 190 -16.90 -20.70 -20.43
C ALA A 190 -16.91 -19.30 -21.02
N ASN A 191 -17.63 -18.37 -20.40
CA ASN A 191 -17.54 -16.96 -20.73
C ASN A 191 -16.33 -16.30 -20.04
N SER A 192 -15.92 -15.12 -20.51
CA SER A 192 -14.75 -14.39 -19.99
C SER A 192 -14.81 -14.14 -18.48
N PHE A 193 -15.98 -13.88 -17.92
CA PHE A 193 -16.16 -13.70 -16.48
C PHE A 193 -15.93 -14.99 -15.70
N HIS A 194 -16.41 -16.14 -16.21
CA HIS A 194 -16.19 -17.43 -15.59
C HIS A 194 -14.70 -17.80 -15.62
N THR A 195 -14.04 -17.61 -16.78
CA THR A 195 -12.59 -17.82 -16.94
C THR A 195 -11.80 -16.94 -15.97
N PHE A 196 -12.11 -15.65 -15.90
CA PHE A 196 -11.48 -14.74 -14.96
C PHE A 196 -11.63 -15.22 -13.51
N ARG A 197 -12.85 -15.53 -13.09
CA ARG A 197 -13.14 -15.89 -11.68
C ARG A 197 -12.57 -17.25 -11.28
N LYS A 198 -12.64 -18.24 -12.16
CA LYS A 198 -12.32 -19.65 -11.84
C LYS A 198 -10.88 -20.05 -12.17
N ILE A 199 -10.25 -19.38 -13.13
CA ILE A 199 -8.90 -19.75 -13.61
C ILE A 199 -7.92 -18.62 -13.28
N VAL A 200 -8.15 -17.42 -13.79
CA VAL A 200 -7.20 -16.31 -13.70
C VAL A 200 -7.05 -15.82 -12.26
N LEU A 201 -8.14 -15.54 -11.58
CA LEU A 201 -8.15 -14.99 -10.22
C LEU A 201 -7.43 -15.89 -9.19
N PRO A 202 -7.63 -17.22 -9.17
CA PRO A 202 -6.88 -18.10 -8.30
C PRO A 202 -5.37 -18.11 -8.57
N LEU A 203 -4.96 -18.03 -9.84
CA LEU A 203 -3.54 -17.97 -10.22
C LEU A 203 -2.89 -16.64 -9.84
N LEU A 204 -3.67 -15.57 -9.73
CA LEU A 204 -3.21 -14.24 -9.32
C LEU A 204 -3.14 -14.05 -7.80
N ARG A 205 -3.43 -15.06 -6.98
CA ARG A 205 -3.40 -14.94 -5.50
C ARG A 205 -2.14 -14.29 -4.95
N PRO A 206 -0.91 -14.61 -5.40
CA PRO A 206 0.29 -13.97 -4.89
C PRO A 206 0.31 -12.46 -5.20
N ALA A 207 -0.11 -12.06 -6.41
CA ALA A 207 -0.19 -10.66 -6.80
C ALA A 207 -1.28 -9.90 -6.04
N ILE A 208 -2.42 -10.56 -5.78
CA ILE A 208 -3.51 -10.02 -4.96
C ILE A 208 -3.01 -9.74 -3.53
N LEU A 209 -2.36 -10.71 -2.91
CA LEU A 209 -1.81 -10.56 -1.57
C LEU A 209 -0.77 -9.45 -1.50
N ALA A 210 0.14 -9.39 -2.48
CA ALA A 210 1.14 -8.32 -2.55
C ALA A 210 0.48 -6.93 -2.66
N ALA A 211 -0.53 -6.79 -3.53
CA ALA A 211 -1.27 -5.54 -3.70
C ALA A 211 -2.04 -5.14 -2.44
N LEU A 212 -2.69 -6.10 -1.78
CA LEU A 212 -3.43 -5.90 -0.52
C LEU A 212 -2.50 -5.45 0.60
N VAL A 213 -1.43 -6.21 0.85
CA VAL A 213 -0.47 -5.91 1.94
C VAL A 213 0.20 -4.56 1.71
N PHE A 214 0.65 -4.30 0.48
CA PHE A 214 1.26 -3.01 0.15
C PHE A 214 0.28 -1.85 0.35
N SER A 215 -0.92 -1.95 -0.23
CA SER A 215 -1.92 -0.88 -0.14
C SER A 215 -2.36 -0.65 1.30
N PHE A 216 -2.56 -1.70 2.08
CA PHE A 216 -2.89 -1.59 3.50
C PHE A 216 -1.76 -0.90 4.28
N ALA A 217 -0.53 -1.38 4.16
CA ALA A 217 0.62 -0.84 4.88
C ALA A 217 0.86 0.63 4.54
N VAL A 218 0.79 0.99 3.25
CA VAL A 218 0.98 2.39 2.81
C VAL A 218 -0.16 3.27 3.30
N SER A 219 -1.42 2.85 3.18
CA SER A 219 -2.57 3.63 3.66
C SER A 219 -2.51 3.84 5.17
N TYR A 220 -2.19 2.77 5.91
CA TYR A 220 -2.07 2.83 7.37
C TYR A 220 -0.96 3.77 7.84
N THR A 221 0.22 3.71 7.23
CA THR A 221 1.37 4.52 7.65
C THR A 221 1.22 6.00 7.26
N HIS A 222 0.62 6.30 6.10
CA HIS A 222 0.44 7.68 5.65
C HIS A 222 -0.60 8.46 6.48
N LEU A 223 -1.71 7.83 6.85
CA LEU A 223 -2.72 8.47 7.70
C LEU A 223 -2.16 8.82 9.06
N ARG A 224 -1.43 7.89 9.68
CA ARG A 224 -0.87 8.11 11.02
C ARG A 224 0.15 9.25 11.08
N ALA A 225 0.85 9.53 10.00
CA ALA A 225 1.83 10.63 9.94
C ALA A 225 1.18 12.03 10.01
N HIS A 226 -0.13 12.15 9.72
CA HIS A 226 -0.86 13.41 9.73
C HIS A 226 -1.71 13.63 10.99
N GLU A 227 -1.85 12.63 11.84
CA GLU A 227 -2.68 12.69 13.06
C GLU A 227 -1.87 12.96 14.34
N THR A 228 -0.56 13.06 14.26
CA THR A 228 0.29 13.47 15.38
C THR A 228 0.31 15.00 15.45
N PRO A 229 -0.12 15.61 16.57
CA PRO A 229 -0.04 17.04 16.80
C PRO A 229 1.41 17.55 16.83
#